data_e369811e8a906da050a34c6fdcc5d608
#
_entry.id   e369811e8a906da050a34c6fdcc5d608
#
_cell.length_a   1.000
_cell.length_b   1.000
_cell.length_c   1.000
_cell.angle_alpha   90.00
_cell.angle_beta   90.00
_cell.angle_gamma   90.00
#
_symmetry.space_group_name_H-M   'P 1'
#
loop_
_entity.id
_entity.type
_entity.pdbx_description
1 polymer ?
#
loop_
_entity_poly.entity_id
_entity_poly.type
_entity_poly.pdbx_seq_one_letter_code
_entity_poly.pdbx_strand_id
1 'polypeptide(L)'
;TLIKTSTGVWTVVYNAANRAVSFTSRNGNTIIECGYDYQGRRYMKKVTQNGTVASHERYLYRGYLQIASLDMLDNRNVLRTLLWDPLEPMATRPLALVQGASLYCYGVDFNKNVSEVFDAQGTIAAAYDYSPYGAVTGTGSLVQPVQWSGEMHDEELALVYYNYRYY
;
A
#
# COMPACT_ATOMS: atom_id res chain seq x y z
N THR A 1 -12.73 17.59 -4.26
CA THR A 1 -11.37 18.19 -4.38
C THR A 1 -10.66 17.57 -5.56
N LEU A 2 -9.87 18.37 -6.29
CA LEU A 2 -8.97 17.87 -7.34
C LEU A 2 -7.55 17.77 -6.77
N ILE A 3 -6.88 16.66 -7.07
CA ILE A 3 -5.46 16.47 -6.80
C ILE A 3 -4.74 16.06 -8.09
N LYS A 4 -3.44 16.34 -8.16
CA LYS A 4 -2.56 15.89 -9.26
C LYS A 4 -1.45 15.04 -8.67
N THR A 5 -1.29 13.84 -9.20
CA THR A 5 -0.22 12.91 -8.85
C THR A 5 0.60 12.59 -10.10
N SER A 6 1.66 11.78 -9.98
CA SER A 6 2.43 11.31 -11.14
C SER A 6 1.61 10.42 -12.08
N THR A 7 0.55 9.76 -11.56
CA THR A 7 -0.35 8.90 -12.36
C THR A 7 -1.49 9.67 -13.04
N GLY A 8 -1.71 10.96 -12.70
CA GLY A 8 -2.73 11.79 -13.34
C GLY A 8 -3.45 12.75 -12.41
N VAL A 9 -4.61 13.20 -12.88
CA VAL A 9 -5.51 14.10 -12.13
C VAL A 9 -6.68 13.29 -11.60
N TRP A 10 -6.98 13.46 -10.32
CA TRP A 10 -8.00 12.72 -9.60
C TRP A 10 -9.01 13.65 -8.93
N THR A 11 -10.27 13.29 -9.02
CA THR A 11 -11.33 13.89 -8.19
C THR A 11 -11.44 13.08 -6.90
N VAL A 12 -11.26 13.74 -5.75
CA VAL A 12 -11.28 13.09 -4.43
C VAL A 12 -12.51 13.51 -3.65
N VAL A 13 -13.20 12.52 -3.08
CA VAL A 13 -14.32 12.71 -2.15
C VAL A 13 -13.86 12.32 -0.75
N TYR A 14 -14.20 13.14 0.23
CA TYR A 14 -13.89 12.92 1.64
C TYR A 14 -15.17 12.69 2.44
N ASN A 15 -15.08 11.86 3.48
CA ASN A 15 -16.15 11.72 4.46
C ASN A 15 -16.09 12.83 5.54
N ALA A 16 -17.06 12.80 6.47
CA ALA A 16 -17.12 13.78 7.56
C ALA A 16 -15.92 13.76 8.51
N ALA A 17 -15.16 12.66 8.55
CA ALA A 17 -13.92 12.53 9.32
C ALA A 17 -12.67 12.96 8.51
N ASN A 18 -12.86 13.65 7.36
CA ASN A 18 -11.79 14.09 6.45
C ASN A 18 -10.91 12.95 5.94
N ARG A 19 -11.50 11.75 5.71
CA ARG A 19 -10.84 10.62 5.08
C ARG A 19 -11.23 10.55 3.61
N ALA A 20 -10.27 10.36 2.72
CA ALA A 20 -10.51 10.19 1.30
C ALA A 20 -11.20 8.83 1.04
N VAL A 21 -12.48 8.85 0.72
CA VAL A 21 -13.29 7.63 0.50
C VAL A 21 -13.41 7.24 -0.96
N SER A 22 -13.13 8.15 -1.89
CA SER A 22 -13.14 7.84 -3.31
C SER A 22 -12.16 8.72 -4.08
N PHE A 23 -11.49 8.10 -5.05
CA PHE A 23 -10.67 8.77 -6.05
C PHE A 23 -11.19 8.38 -7.44
N THR A 24 -11.49 9.34 -8.27
CA THR A 24 -11.92 9.11 -9.65
C THR A 24 -10.94 9.77 -10.60
N SER A 25 -10.37 8.99 -11.52
CA SER A 25 -9.48 9.51 -12.57
C SER A 25 -10.21 10.52 -13.47
N ARG A 26 -9.46 11.45 -14.07
CA ARG A 26 -10.05 12.52 -14.90
C ARG A 26 -10.94 12.01 -16.03
N ASN A 27 -10.60 10.88 -16.62
CA ASN A 27 -11.40 10.24 -17.68
C ASN A 27 -12.54 9.36 -17.15
N GLY A 28 -12.65 9.19 -15.83
CA GLY A 28 -13.66 8.33 -15.19
C GLY A 28 -13.40 6.82 -15.29
N ASN A 29 -12.32 6.40 -15.96
CA ASN A 29 -12.08 4.97 -16.23
C ASN A 29 -11.58 4.22 -14.99
N THR A 30 -10.93 4.90 -14.04
CA THR A 30 -10.47 4.30 -12.81
C THR A 30 -11.16 4.96 -11.62
N ILE A 31 -11.76 4.15 -10.77
CA ILE A 31 -12.39 4.56 -9.52
C ILE A 31 -11.78 3.73 -8.40
N ILE A 32 -11.27 4.40 -7.36
CA ILE A 32 -10.74 3.76 -6.15
C ILE A 32 -11.68 4.13 -5.02
N GLU A 33 -12.20 3.14 -4.32
CA GLU A 33 -13.05 3.30 -3.14
C GLU A 33 -12.31 2.80 -1.91
N CYS A 34 -12.32 3.60 -0.83
CA CYS A 34 -11.67 3.28 0.43
C CYS A 34 -12.68 3.28 1.58
N GLY A 35 -12.62 2.25 2.43
CA GLY A 35 -13.39 2.15 3.67
C GLY A 35 -12.49 2.31 4.88
N TYR A 36 -13.00 2.96 5.94
CA TYR A 36 -12.26 3.22 7.18
C TYR A 36 -13.05 2.69 8.37
N ASP A 37 -12.34 2.12 9.34
CA ASP A 37 -12.91 1.67 10.60
C ASP A 37 -13.08 2.84 11.60
N TYR A 38 -13.60 2.54 12.79
CA TYR A 38 -13.82 3.53 13.84
C TYR A 38 -12.53 4.16 14.39
N GLN A 39 -11.37 3.50 14.19
CA GLN A 39 -10.06 4.04 14.54
C GLN A 39 -9.44 4.87 13.40
N GLY A 40 -10.13 4.99 12.26
CA GLY A 40 -9.68 5.71 11.08
C GLY A 40 -8.66 4.94 10.24
N ARG A 41 -8.46 3.62 10.47
CA ARG A 41 -7.59 2.78 9.64
C ARG A 41 -8.34 2.35 8.39
N ARG A 42 -7.68 2.36 7.25
CA ARG A 42 -8.27 1.90 5.99
C ARG A 42 -8.41 0.38 5.99
N TYR A 43 -9.60 -0.13 6.22
CA TYR A 43 -9.84 -1.58 6.24
C TYR A 43 -10.19 -2.15 4.86
N MET A 44 -10.46 -1.31 3.86
CA MET A 44 -10.86 -1.75 2.52
C MET A 44 -10.36 -0.78 1.45
N LYS A 45 -9.92 -1.36 0.33
CA LYS A 45 -9.66 -0.67 -0.93
C LYS A 45 -10.25 -1.49 -2.08
N LYS A 46 -11.03 -0.84 -2.94
CA LYS A 46 -11.58 -1.43 -4.16
C LYS A 46 -11.22 -0.57 -5.35
N VAL A 47 -10.68 -1.19 -6.37
CA VAL A 47 -10.30 -0.53 -7.64
C VAL A 47 -11.20 -1.05 -8.74
N THR A 48 -11.89 -0.13 -9.41
CA THR A 48 -12.69 -0.41 -10.60
C THR A 48 -12.01 0.22 -11.79
N GLN A 49 -11.81 -0.55 -12.85
CA GLN A 49 -11.22 -0.09 -14.11
C GLN A 49 -12.17 -0.39 -15.28
N ASN A 50 -12.49 0.64 -16.05
CA ASN A 50 -13.41 0.52 -17.20
C ASN A 50 -14.76 -0.16 -16.85
N GLY A 51 -15.29 0.12 -15.65
CA GLY A 51 -16.54 -0.46 -15.16
C GLY A 51 -16.44 -1.86 -14.56
N THR A 52 -15.26 -2.49 -14.60
CA THR A 52 -15.02 -3.82 -14.01
C THR A 52 -14.17 -3.69 -12.76
N VAL A 53 -14.52 -4.42 -11.68
CA VAL A 53 -13.73 -4.46 -10.46
C VAL A 53 -12.43 -5.21 -10.73
N ALA A 54 -11.31 -4.48 -10.71
CA ALA A 54 -9.97 -5.01 -10.96
C ALA A 54 -9.35 -5.60 -9.68
N SER A 55 -9.59 -4.98 -8.52
CA SER A 55 -9.17 -5.50 -7.21
C SER A 55 -10.13 -5.09 -6.12
N HIS A 56 -10.26 -5.91 -5.09
CA HIS A 56 -11.01 -5.60 -3.89
C HIS A 56 -10.31 -6.25 -2.71
N GLU A 57 -9.60 -5.45 -1.93
CA GLU A 57 -8.82 -5.94 -0.79
C GLU A 57 -9.45 -5.51 0.54
N ARG A 58 -9.35 -6.38 1.54
CA ARG A 58 -9.56 -6.05 2.95
C ARG A 58 -8.27 -6.22 3.73
N TYR A 59 -8.05 -5.31 4.68
CA TYR A 59 -6.83 -5.24 5.46
C TYR A 59 -7.10 -5.59 6.92
N LEU A 60 -6.21 -6.41 7.48
CA LEU A 60 -6.21 -6.76 8.89
C LEU A 60 -5.07 -6.01 9.59
N TYR A 61 -5.34 -5.55 10.80
CA TYR A 61 -4.42 -4.72 11.57
C TYR A 61 -4.13 -5.28 12.95
N ARG A 62 -2.90 -5.09 13.41
CA ARG A 62 -2.49 -5.16 14.80
C ARG A 62 -2.11 -3.75 15.23
N GLY A 63 -2.96 -3.09 16.04
CA GLY A 63 -2.82 -1.65 16.26
C GLY A 63 -2.97 -0.88 14.95
N TYR A 64 -1.95 -0.14 14.56
CA TYR A 64 -1.89 0.59 13.29
C TYR A 64 -1.09 -0.14 12.20
N LEU A 65 -0.43 -1.24 12.52
CA LEU A 65 0.33 -2.02 11.56
C LEU A 65 -0.60 -2.95 10.78
N GLN A 66 -0.59 -2.85 9.47
CA GLN A 66 -1.28 -3.79 8.59
C GLN A 66 -0.53 -5.11 8.59
N ILE A 67 -1.18 -6.18 8.99
CA ILE A 67 -0.56 -7.50 9.10
C ILE A 67 -0.95 -8.46 7.97
N ALA A 68 -2.06 -8.22 7.30
CA ALA A 68 -2.49 -9.04 6.17
C ALA A 68 -3.42 -8.27 5.23
N SER A 69 -3.49 -8.72 3.98
CA SER A 69 -4.53 -8.36 3.03
C SER A 69 -5.24 -9.60 2.48
N LEU A 70 -6.55 -9.48 2.29
CA LEU A 70 -7.44 -10.52 1.81
C LEU A 70 -8.03 -10.13 0.47
N ASP A 71 -8.07 -11.06 -0.47
CA ASP A 71 -8.78 -10.89 -1.74
C ASP A 71 -10.28 -11.12 -1.57
N MET A 72 -11.06 -10.08 -1.76
CA MET A 72 -12.52 -10.17 -1.67
C MET A 72 -13.17 -10.66 -2.98
N LEU A 73 -12.40 -10.77 -4.06
CA LEU A 73 -12.85 -11.35 -5.33
C LEU A 73 -12.60 -12.86 -5.39
N ASP A 74 -11.65 -13.36 -4.59
CA ASP A 74 -11.30 -14.78 -4.52
C ASP A 74 -11.49 -15.31 -3.09
N ASN A 75 -12.74 -15.46 -2.69
CA ASN A 75 -13.18 -16.14 -1.46
C ASN A 75 -12.44 -15.73 -0.16
N ARG A 76 -11.95 -14.49 -0.09
CA ARG A 76 -11.16 -13.93 1.02
C ARG A 76 -9.83 -14.64 1.24
N ASN A 77 -9.23 -15.20 0.19
CA ASN A 77 -7.90 -15.77 0.28
C ASN A 77 -6.89 -14.72 0.71
N VAL A 78 -5.89 -15.14 1.47
CA VAL A 78 -4.83 -14.25 1.92
C VAL A 78 -3.92 -13.93 0.73
N LEU A 79 -3.89 -12.65 0.33
CA LEU A 79 -2.99 -12.16 -0.71
C LEU A 79 -1.55 -12.02 -0.19
N ARG A 80 -1.42 -11.43 1.00
CA ARG A 80 -0.12 -11.22 1.64
C ARG A 80 -0.24 -11.10 3.15
N THR A 81 0.84 -11.48 3.82
CA THR A 81 1.05 -11.29 5.25
C THR A 81 2.31 -10.48 5.44
N LEU A 82 2.28 -9.48 6.31
CA LEU A 82 3.40 -8.60 6.65
C LEU A 82 3.87 -8.89 8.07
N LEU A 83 5.18 -9.04 8.24
CA LEU A 83 5.83 -9.17 9.53
C LEU A 83 6.58 -7.88 9.82
N TRP A 84 6.37 -7.36 11.02
CA TRP A 84 6.93 -6.11 11.50
C TRP A 84 7.87 -6.36 12.66
N ASP A 85 8.84 -5.47 12.87
CA ASP A 85 9.78 -5.56 13.96
C ASP A 85 9.04 -5.50 15.31
N PRO A 86 9.09 -6.57 16.15
CA PRO A 86 8.40 -6.60 17.43
C PRO A 86 9.04 -5.68 18.48
N LEU A 87 10.28 -5.26 18.27
CA LEU A 87 10.99 -4.33 19.14
C LEU A 87 10.62 -2.87 18.89
N GLU A 88 9.93 -2.61 17.77
CA GLU A 88 9.43 -1.29 17.40
C GLU A 88 7.89 -1.31 17.21
N PRO A 89 7.10 -1.55 18.28
CA PRO A 89 5.65 -1.78 18.15
C PRO A 89 4.85 -0.56 17.66
N MET A 90 5.45 0.62 17.72
CA MET A 90 4.86 1.90 17.27
C MET A 90 5.48 2.39 15.96
N ALA A 91 6.45 1.69 15.42
CA ALA A 91 7.17 2.10 14.22
C ALA A 91 6.95 1.10 13.07
N THR A 92 6.91 1.63 11.87
CA THR A 92 6.70 0.88 10.63
C THR A 92 8.02 0.33 10.07
N ARG A 93 8.70 -0.54 10.82
CA ARG A 93 9.87 -1.27 10.32
C ARG A 93 9.43 -2.65 9.81
N PRO A 94 9.33 -2.87 8.50
CA PRO A 94 8.97 -4.17 7.96
C PRO A 94 10.16 -5.13 8.04
N LEU A 95 9.90 -6.39 8.35
CA LEU A 95 10.89 -7.47 8.33
C LEU A 95 10.70 -8.40 7.15
N ALA A 96 9.48 -8.85 6.92
CA ALA A 96 9.21 -9.82 5.88
C ALA A 96 7.79 -9.70 5.30
N LEU A 97 7.64 -10.21 4.09
CA LEU A 97 6.40 -10.35 3.34
C LEU A 97 6.24 -11.82 2.95
N VAL A 98 5.07 -12.39 3.23
CA VAL A 98 4.64 -13.63 2.59
C VAL A 98 3.58 -13.27 1.56
N GLN A 99 3.83 -13.60 0.29
CA GLN A 99 2.92 -13.35 -0.82
C GLN A 99 2.78 -14.60 -1.67
N GLY A 100 1.55 -15.12 -1.76
CA GLY A 100 1.33 -16.46 -2.27
C GLY A 100 2.04 -17.49 -1.40
N ALA A 101 2.88 -18.35 -2.01
CA ALA A 101 3.70 -19.35 -1.31
C ALA A 101 5.15 -18.88 -1.07
N SER A 102 5.47 -17.63 -1.37
CA SER A 102 6.84 -17.10 -1.34
C SER A 102 7.07 -16.19 -0.14
N LEU A 103 8.23 -16.36 0.49
CA LEU A 103 8.73 -15.49 1.55
C LEU A 103 9.74 -14.50 0.97
N TYR A 104 9.60 -13.25 1.36
CA TYR A 104 10.52 -12.17 1.01
C TYR A 104 10.95 -11.45 2.28
N CYS A 105 12.21 -11.00 2.32
CA CYS A 105 12.77 -10.22 3.42
C CYS A 105 13.03 -8.79 2.98
N TYR A 106 12.74 -7.83 3.84
CA TYR A 106 12.94 -6.42 3.57
C TYR A 106 14.33 -5.95 4.01
N GLY A 107 15.06 -5.30 3.11
CA GLY A 107 16.17 -4.41 3.42
C GLY A 107 15.64 -3.00 3.58
N VAL A 108 15.99 -2.34 4.69
CA VAL A 108 15.53 -0.98 4.99
C VAL A 108 16.69 -0.08 5.38
N ASP A 109 16.62 1.18 4.99
CA ASP A 109 17.58 2.20 5.41
C ASP A 109 17.30 2.72 6.84
N PHE A 110 18.09 3.68 7.31
CA PHE A 110 17.91 4.28 8.64
C PHE A 110 16.61 5.08 8.79
N ASN A 111 16.00 5.53 7.67
CA ASN A 111 14.73 6.22 7.64
C ASN A 111 13.54 5.27 7.47
N LYS A 112 13.81 3.94 7.51
CA LYS A 112 12.83 2.86 7.30
C LYS A 112 12.25 2.81 5.88
N ASN A 113 12.92 3.44 4.90
CA ASN A 113 12.57 3.24 3.51
C ASN A 113 13.01 1.82 3.12
N VAL A 114 12.14 1.10 2.43
CA VAL A 114 12.50 -0.19 1.84
C VAL A 114 13.45 0.08 0.66
N SER A 115 14.70 -0.32 0.78
CA SER A 115 15.70 -0.20 -0.29
C SER A 115 15.73 -1.41 -1.21
N GLU A 116 15.69 -2.61 -0.63
CA GLU A 116 15.66 -3.86 -1.37
C GLU A 116 14.65 -4.83 -0.76
N VAL A 117 14.18 -5.77 -1.58
CA VAL A 117 13.39 -6.92 -1.14
C VAL A 117 14.05 -8.17 -1.70
N PHE A 118 14.40 -9.09 -0.81
CA PHE A 118 15.10 -10.32 -1.12
C PHE A 118 14.15 -11.51 -1.10
N ASP A 119 14.28 -12.41 -2.05
CA ASP A 119 13.61 -13.71 -1.99
C ASP A 119 14.26 -14.65 -0.95
N ALA A 120 13.71 -15.86 -0.79
CA ALA A 120 14.23 -16.85 0.16
C ALA A 120 15.64 -17.36 -0.19
N GLN A 121 16.13 -17.14 -1.40
CA GLN A 121 17.47 -17.47 -1.86
C GLN A 121 18.48 -16.33 -1.70
N GLY A 122 18.00 -15.16 -1.24
CA GLY A 122 18.81 -13.95 -1.09
C GLY A 122 19.00 -13.16 -2.38
N THR A 123 18.21 -13.47 -3.43
CA THR A 123 18.22 -12.70 -4.68
C THR A 123 17.33 -11.48 -4.53
N ILE A 124 17.74 -10.34 -5.12
CA ILE A 124 16.95 -9.12 -5.11
C ILE A 124 15.72 -9.30 -6.03
N ALA A 125 14.53 -9.34 -5.43
CA ALA A 125 13.25 -9.44 -6.13
C ALA A 125 12.68 -8.06 -6.51
N ALA A 126 12.99 -7.03 -5.71
CA ALA A 126 12.71 -5.62 -5.99
C ALA A 126 13.75 -4.73 -5.33
N ALA A 127 14.04 -3.58 -5.94
CA ALA A 127 14.87 -2.54 -5.33
C ALA A 127 14.26 -1.15 -5.62
N TYR A 128 14.46 -0.22 -4.70
CA TYR A 128 13.84 1.11 -4.75
C TYR A 128 14.85 2.20 -4.40
N ASP A 129 14.86 3.24 -5.22
CA ASP A 129 15.54 4.51 -4.96
C ASP A 129 14.50 5.59 -4.70
N TYR A 130 14.80 6.47 -3.74
CA TYR A 130 13.88 7.54 -3.34
C TYR A 130 14.53 8.91 -3.52
N SER A 131 13.77 9.83 -4.11
CA SER A 131 14.14 11.23 -4.06
C SER A 131 13.99 11.78 -2.63
N PRO A 132 14.56 12.97 -2.31
CA PRO A 132 14.41 13.60 -0.99
C PRO A 132 12.96 13.86 -0.57
N TYR A 133 12.04 13.87 -1.53
CA TYR A 133 10.61 14.10 -1.30
C TYR A 133 9.75 12.85 -1.51
N GLY A 134 10.35 11.64 -1.50
CA GLY A 134 9.65 10.38 -1.54
C GLY A 134 9.19 9.90 -2.92
N ALA A 135 9.55 10.59 -4.02
CA ALA A 135 9.32 10.02 -5.34
C ALA A 135 10.18 8.77 -5.50
N VAL A 136 9.55 7.66 -5.88
CA VAL A 136 10.18 6.35 -5.95
C VAL A 136 10.52 5.97 -7.38
N THR A 137 11.69 5.35 -7.56
CA THR A 137 12.07 4.63 -8.77
C THR A 137 12.34 3.19 -8.37
N GLY A 138 11.59 2.25 -8.92
CA GLY A 138 11.70 0.83 -8.58
C GLY A 138 12.22 0.00 -9.74
N THR A 139 12.91 -1.09 -9.42
CA THR A 139 13.33 -2.16 -10.32
C THR A 139 12.97 -3.52 -9.75
N GLY A 140 12.96 -4.55 -10.59
CA GLY A 140 12.59 -5.91 -10.21
C GLY A 140 11.19 -6.29 -10.66
N SER A 141 10.79 -7.53 -10.36
CA SER A 141 9.51 -8.12 -10.80
C SER A 141 8.47 -8.22 -9.69
N LEU A 142 8.89 -8.06 -8.43
CA LEU A 142 7.99 -8.16 -7.29
C LEU A 142 7.20 -6.86 -7.11
N VAL A 143 5.88 -6.96 -7.16
CA VAL A 143 4.96 -5.89 -6.75
C VAL A 143 4.60 -6.09 -5.29
N GLN A 144 4.92 -5.10 -4.44
CA GLN A 144 4.68 -5.16 -3.01
C GLN A 144 4.39 -3.76 -2.44
N PRO A 145 3.60 -3.64 -1.35
CA PRO A 145 3.04 -2.35 -0.98
C PRO A 145 3.93 -1.49 -0.09
N VAL A 146 4.92 -2.05 0.61
CA VAL A 146 5.68 -1.30 1.64
C VAL A 146 6.91 -0.65 1.02
N GLN A 147 6.97 0.68 1.03
CA GLN A 147 8.06 1.41 0.36
C GLN A 147 8.60 2.54 1.25
N TRP A 148 8.31 3.79 0.92
CA TRP A 148 8.77 5.00 1.62
C TRP A 148 8.39 4.97 3.11
N SER A 149 9.35 5.20 3.99
CA SER A 149 9.15 5.25 5.46
C SER A 149 8.52 3.99 6.07
N GLY A 150 8.60 2.84 5.37
CA GLY A 150 7.91 1.61 5.79
C GLY A 150 6.38 1.68 5.70
N GLU A 151 5.84 2.63 4.95
CA GLU A 151 4.40 2.84 4.81
C GLU A 151 3.85 2.23 3.50
N MET A 152 2.51 2.14 3.42
CA MET A 152 1.84 1.55 2.27
C MET A 152 1.85 2.50 1.07
N HIS A 153 2.33 2.03 -0.06
CA HIS A 153 2.27 2.74 -1.34
C HIS A 153 1.04 2.30 -2.13
N ASP A 154 0.25 3.27 -2.59
CA ASP A 154 -0.87 3.03 -3.50
C ASP A 154 -0.40 3.28 -4.94
N GLU A 155 -0.14 2.22 -5.70
CA GLU A 155 0.40 2.28 -7.06
C GLU A 155 -0.48 3.10 -8.01
N GLU A 156 -1.80 2.94 -7.93
CA GLU A 156 -2.74 3.63 -8.83
C GLU A 156 -2.68 5.15 -8.65
N LEU A 157 -2.38 5.60 -7.44
CA LEU A 157 -2.29 7.02 -7.11
C LEU A 157 -0.85 7.54 -7.11
N ALA A 158 0.14 6.65 -7.02
CA ALA A 158 1.53 6.97 -6.69
C ALA A 158 1.63 7.83 -5.42
N LEU A 159 0.86 7.49 -4.40
CA LEU A 159 0.83 8.15 -3.12
C LEU A 159 1.12 7.16 -1.99
N VAL A 160 1.77 7.66 -0.95
CA VAL A 160 2.00 6.92 0.28
C VAL A 160 0.82 7.12 1.22
N TYR A 161 0.23 6.02 1.71
CA TYR A 161 -0.84 6.04 2.70
C TYR A 161 -0.26 6.01 4.12
N TYR A 162 -0.29 7.15 4.77
CA TYR A 162 0.03 7.29 6.20
C TYR A 162 -1.26 7.23 6.99
N ASN A 163 -1.66 6.10 7.51
CA ASN A 163 -2.83 5.83 8.37
C ASN A 163 -3.97 6.87 8.41
N TYR A 164 -3.64 8.17 8.37
CA TYR A 164 -4.59 9.28 8.48
C TYR A 164 -4.67 10.17 7.24
N ARG A 165 -3.70 10.08 6.31
CA ARG A 165 -3.64 10.91 5.11
C ARG A 165 -2.79 10.27 4.02
N TYR A 166 -2.94 10.78 2.82
CA TYR A 166 -2.06 10.48 1.70
C TYR A 166 -0.96 11.53 1.59
N TYR A 167 0.21 11.08 1.19
CA TYR A 167 1.39 11.91 0.97
C TYR A 167 1.92 11.71 -0.45
#